data_445fa1f9c1170e3e5cce8ac5dad1bcee
#
_entry.id   445fa1f9c1170e3e5cce8ac5dad1bcee
#
_cell.length_a   1.000
_cell.length_b   1.000
_cell.length_c   1.000
_cell.angle_alpha   90.00
_cell.angle_beta   90.00
_cell.angle_gamma   90.00
#
_symmetry.space_group_name_H-M   'P 1'
#
loop_
_entity.id
_entity.type
_entity.pdbx_description
1 polymer ?
#
loop_
_entity_poly.entity_id
_entity_poly.type
_entity_poly.pdbx_seq_one_letter_code
_entity_poly.pdbx_strand_id
1 'polypeptide(L)'
;MSTTNLTYTMYGIKNCDTIKKARKWLDDNHIPYVFHDYRKDGLKEALLLTFTENLDWQTLVNKRGTTWRQLSDEEKNAITDVNVAIALMLDKPAIIKRPILVSSDNRFMVGFNANDYLTFTGA
;
A
#
# COMPACT_ATOMS: atom_id res chain seq x y z
N MET A 1 -17.18 -2.95 24.03
CA MET A 1 -16.81 -2.69 23.62
C MET A 1 -16.27 -2.09 22.92
N SER A 2 -16.01 -1.90 22.84
CA SER A 2 -15.61 -1.39 22.02
C SER A 2 -14.41 -1.17 21.55
N THR A 3 -14.08 -1.40 20.88
CA THR A 3 -12.96 -1.45 20.10
C THR A 3 -12.89 -0.40 19.09
N THR A 4 -13.48 0.63 19.49
CA THR A 4 -13.81 1.57 18.48
C THR A 4 -12.79 2.63 18.24
N ASN A 5 -11.65 2.57 18.91
CA ASN A 5 -10.63 3.60 18.77
C ASN A 5 -9.51 3.24 17.80
N LEU A 6 -9.82 2.34 16.85
CA LEU A 6 -8.87 2.03 15.80
C LEU A 6 -8.71 3.23 14.88
N THR A 7 -7.46 3.53 14.55
CA THR A 7 -7.14 4.53 13.54
C THR A 7 -6.49 3.83 12.35
N TYR A 8 -6.53 4.49 11.21
CA TYR A 8 -6.04 3.91 9.97
C TYR A 8 -5.08 4.88 9.28
N THR A 9 -4.08 4.33 8.63
CA THR A 9 -3.18 5.09 7.77
C THR A 9 -3.24 4.45 6.39
N MET A 10 -3.50 5.26 5.38
CA MET A 10 -3.48 4.83 4.00
C MET A 10 -2.19 5.32 3.36
N TYR A 11 -1.43 4.40 2.77
CA TYR A 11 -0.18 4.71 2.10
C TYR A 11 -0.35 4.61 0.59
N GLY A 12 0.22 5.55 -0.13
CA GLY A 12 0.17 5.53 -1.59
C GLY A 12 0.66 6.81 -2.21
N ILE A 13 0.14 7.09 -3.40
CA ILE A 13 0.45 8.29 -4.17
C ILE A 13 -0.89 8.97 -4.50
N LYS A 14 -0.96 10.29 -4.31
CA LYS A 14 -2.21 11.04 -4.38
C LYS A 14 -2.94 10.90 -5.72
N ASN A 15 -2.24 10.97 -6.83
CA ASN A 15 -2.86 10.97 -8.16
C ASN A 15 -3.02 9.55 -8.71
N CYS A 16 -3.92 8.79 -8.09
CA CYS A 16 -4.19 7.40 -8.48
C CYS A 16 -5.70 7.15 -8.32
N ASP A 17 -6.34 6.61 -9.35
CA ASP A 17 -7.78 6.37 -9.32
C ASP A 17 -8.19 5.43 -8.19
N THR A 18 -7.43 4.37 -7.95
CA THR A 18 -7.71 3.43 -6.87
C THR A 18 -7.60 4.10 -5.51
N ILE A 19 -6.61 4.97 -5.33
CA ILE A 19 -6.45 5.76 -4.11
C ILE A 19 -7.68 6.66 -3.89
N LYS A 20 -8.12 7.33 -4.94
CA LYS A 20 -9.30 8.20 -4.84
C LYS A 20 -10.54 7.42 -4.43
N LYS A 21 -10.76 6.25 -5.03
CA LYS A 21 -11.89 5.39 -4.70
C LYS A 21 -11.82 4.89 -3.26
N ALA A 22 -10.66 4.49 -2.80
CA ALA A 22 -10.46 3.99 -1.44
C ALA A 22 -10.70 5.10 -0.41
N ARG A 23 -10.17 6.30 -0.66
CA ARG A 23 -10.37 7.46 0.22
C ARG A 23 -11.84 7.84 0.30
N LYS A 24 -12.52 7.86 -0.85
CA LYS A 24 -13.95 8.16 -0.90
C LYS A 24 -14.75 7.15 -0.07
N TRP A 25 -14.41 5.87 -0.18
CA TRP A 25 -15.09 4.83 0.59
C TRP A 25 -14.94 5.06 2.10
N LEU A 26 -13.72 5.39 2.55
CA LEU A 26 -13.48 5.67 3.97
C LEU A 26 -14.27 6.90 4.42
N ASP A 27 -14.27 7.96 3.62
CA ASP A 27 -15.02 9.19 3.93
C ASP A 27 -16.52 8.90 3.99
N ASP A 28 -17.05 8.18 3.02
CA ASP A 28 -18.49 7.85 2.94
C ASP A 28 -18.95 6.99 4.13
N ASN A 29 -18.05 6.19 4.68
CA ASN A 29 -18.34 5.35 5.84
C ASN A 29 -17.91 5.99 7.16
N HIS A 30 -17.53 7.27 7.13
CA HIS A 30 -17.16 8.06 8.31
C HIS A 30 -16.01 7.43 9.12
N ILE A 31 -15.05 6.84 8.41
CA ILE A 31 -13.89 6.21 9.04
C ILE A 31 -12.71 7.20 8.98
N PRO A 32 -12.24 7.71 10.12
CA PRO A 32 -11.10 8.62 10.10
C PRO A 32 -9.81 7.88 9.72
N TYR A 33 -8.98 8.54 8.93
CA TYR A 33 -7.71 7.99 8.51
C TYR A 33 -6.72 9.11 8.22
N VAL A 34 -5.43 8.75 8.17
CA VAL A 34 -4.36 9.65 7.72
C VAL A 34 -3.89 9.12 6.36
N PHE A 35 -3.72 10.02 5.41
CA PHE A 35 -3.15 9.66 4.12
C PHE A 35 -1.66 10.00 4.10
N HIS A 36 -0.82 8.97 3.91
CA HIS A 36 0.62 9.13 3.77
C HIS A 36 0.99 8.99 2.29
N ASP A 37 1.41 10.10 1.69
CA ASP A 37 1.81 10.14 0.27
C ASP A 37 3.32 9.94 0.20
N TYR A 38 3.77 8.89 -0.46
CA TYR A 38 5.20 8.57 -0.57
C TYR A 38 6.03 9.73 -1.14
N ARG A 39 5.46 10.50 -2.05
CA ARG A 39 6.16 11.61 -2.71
C ARG A 39 6.23 12.86 -1.86
N LYS A 40 5.21 13.09 -1.04
CA LYS A 40 5.14 14.27 -0.18
C LYS A 40 5.72 14.02 1.20
N ASP A 41 5.36 12.89 1.80
CA ASP A 41 5.68 12.57 3.18
C ASP A 41 6.90 11.65 3.30
N GLY A 42 7.38 11.14 2.17
CA GLY A 42 8.58 10.31 2.11
C GLY A 42 8.31 8.83 2.11
N LEU A 43 9.34 8.08 1.74
CA LEU A 43 9.33 6.63 1.74
C LEU A 43 10.68 6.16 2.25
N LYS A 44 10.68 5.52 3.42
CA LYS A 44 11.90 5.03 4.06
C LYS A 44 11.95 3.51 4.01
N GLU A 45 13.16 2.98 3.99
CA GLU A 45 13.39 1.53 4.01
C GLU A 45 12.69 0.86 5.19
N ALA A 46 12.71 1.49 6.36
CA ALA A 46 12.06 0.94 7.56
C ALA A 46 10.57 0.69 7.35
N LEU A 47 9.89 1.57 6.61
CA LEU A 47 8.47 1.38 6.28
C LEU A 47 8.26 0.17 5.37
N LEU A 48 9.11 0.02 4.36
CA LEU A 48 9.02 -1.12 3.45
C LEU A 48 9.35 -2.44 4.14
N LEU A 49 10.29 -2.43 5.09
CA LEU A 49 10.56 -3.60 5.91
C LEU A 49 9.32 -4.00 6.71
N THR A 50 8.63 -3.03 7.30
CA THR A 50 7.38 -3.28 8.01
C THR A 50 6.32 -3.88 7.09
N PHE A 51 6.18 -3.32 5.88
CA PHE A 51 5.22 -3.85 4.92
C PHE A 51 5.54 -5.30 4.54
N THR A 52 6.81 -5.60 4.26
CA THR A 52 7.21 -6.93 3.79
C THR A 52 7.21 -7.97 4.90
N GLU A 53 7.21 -7.56 6.17
CA GLU A 53 7.03 -8.46 7.30
C GLU A 53 5.56 -8.87 7.47
N ASN A 54 4.63 -8.09 6.92
CA ASN A 54 3.20 -8.31 7.11
C ASN A 54 2.44 -8.61 5.83
N LEU A 55 3.04 -8.34 4.68
CA LEU A 55 2.44 -8.55 3.37
C LEU A 55 3.46 -9.22 2.45
N ASP A 56 2.97 -10.02 1.52
CA ASP A 56 3.82 -10.68 0.53
C ASP A 56 4.46 -9.64 -0.39
N TRP A 57 5.79 -9.60 -0.43
CA TRP A 57 6.51 -8.65 -1.27
C TRP A 57 6.18 -8.83 -2.77
N GLN A 58 5.85 -10.05 -3.18
CA GLN A 58 5.48 -10.31 -4.57
C GLN A 58 4.15 -9.65 -4.93
N THR A 59 3.26 -9.52 -3.96
CA THR A 59 2.02 -8.77 -4.13
C THR A 59 2.27 -7.28 -4.13
N LEU A 60 3.20 -6.81 -3.30
CA LEU A 60 3.53 -5.38 -3.20
C LEU A 60 4.12 -4.81 -4.48
N VAL A 61 4.93 -5.60 -5.19
CA VAL A 61 5.47 -5.19 -6.49
C VAL A 61 4.38 -5.39 -7.54
N ASN A 62 3.81 -4.30 -8.02
CA ASN A 62 2.69 -4.35 -8.96
C ASN A 62 3.17 -4.66 -10.38
N LYS A 63 3.12 -5.93 -10.76
CA LYS A 63 3.56 -6.40 -12.07
C LYS A 63 2.57 -6.04 -13.20
N ARG A 64 1.39 -5.55 -12.85
CA ARG A 64 0.38 -5.14 -13.83
C ARG A 64 0.47 -3.65 -14.16
N GLY A 65 1.28 -2.91 -13.44
CA GLY A 65 1.39 -1.47 -13.61
C GLY A 65 2.38 -1.07 -14.70
N THR A 66 2.29 0.18 -15.11
CA THR A 66 3.14 0.76 -16.14
C THR A 66 4.61 0.75 -15.74
N THR A 67 4.90 1.05 -14.49
CA THR A 67 6.28 1.11 -14.00
C THR A 67 7.00 -0.22 -14.18
N TRP A 68 6.34 -1.33 -13.82
CA TRP A 68 6.91 -2.67 -14.03
C TRP A 68 7.13 -2.96 -15.51
N ARG A 69 6.16 -2.62 -16.35
CA ARG A 69 6.25 -2.88 -17.80
C ARG A 69 7.39 -2.13 -18.47
N GLN A 70 7.80 -1.00 -17.91
CA GLN A 70 8.90 -0.20 -18.43
C GLN A 70 10.28 -0.73 -18.06
N LEU A 71 10.34 -1.69 -17.13
CA LEU A 71 11.61 -2.31 -16.78
C LEU A 71 12.09 -3.22 -17.92
N SER A 72 13.41 -3.33 -18.08
CA SER A 72 14.00 -4.30 -18.99
C SER A 72 13.78 -5.72 -18.47
N ASP A 73 13.90 -6.71 -19.35
CA ASP A 73 13.81 -8.11 -18.92
C ASP A 73 14.89 -8.44 -17.90
N GLU A 74 16.09 -7.88 -18.07
CA GLU A 74 17.17 -8.05 -17.13
C GLU A 74 16.80 -7.54 -15.72
N GLU A 75 16.21 -6.33 -15.68
CA GLU A 75 15.78 -5.73 -14.42
C GLU A 75 14.68 -6.58 -13.76
N LYS A 76 13.69 -7.04 -14.55
CA LYS A 76 12.61 -7.88 -14.03
C LYS A 76 13.15 -9.20 -13.46
N ASN A 77 14.08 -9.81 -14.17
CA ASN A 77 14.65 -11.10 -13.77
C ASN A 77 15.54 -10.97 -12.52
N ALA A 78 16.02 -9.78 -12.21
CA ALA A 78 16.84 -9.54 -11.04
C ALA A 78 16.01 -9.46 -9.74
N ILE A 79 14.69 -9.32 -9.82
CA ILE A 79 13.82 -9.18 -8.65
C ILE A 79 13.45 -10.57 -8.13
N THR A 80 14.35 -11.15 -7.36
CA THR A 80 14.27 -12.55 -6.93
C THR A 80 14.06 -12.74 -5.43
N ASP A 81 14.23 -11.67 -4.63
CA ASP A 81 14.04 -11.77 -3.18
C ASP A 81 13.55 -10.43 -2.61
N VAL A 82 13.23 -10.45 -1.32
CA VAL A 82 12.65 -9.30 -0.64
C VAL A 82 13.59 -8.09 -0.62
N ASN A 83 14.89 -8.32 -0.48
CA ASN A 83 15.86 -7.22 -0.40
C ASN A 83 15.94 -6.46 -1.72
N VAL A 84 15.97 -7.18 -2.83
CA VAL A 84 15.97 -6.57 -4.17
C VAL A 84 14.65 -5.85 -4.41
N ALA A 85 13.53 -6.45 -3.98
CA ALA A 85 12.21 -5.84 -4.11
C ALA A 85 12.12 -4.52 -3.33
N ILE A 86 12.66 -4.47 -2.12
CA ILE A 86 12.70 -3.24 -1.31
C ILE A 86 13.50 -2.16 -2.02
N ALA A 87 14.67 -2.51 -2.55
CA ALA A 87 15.50 -1.56 -3.29
C ALA A 87 14.76 -1.00 -4.51
N LEU A 88 14.04 -1.86 -5.23
CA LEU A 88 13.24 -1.44 -6.38
C LEU A 88 12.11 -0.49 -5.96
N MET A 89 11.41 -0.81 -4.88
CA MET A 89 10.31 0.02 -4.39
C MET A 89 10.80 1.39 -3.90
N LEU A 90 11.98 1.44 -3.29
CA LEU A 90 12.60 2.72 -2.89
C LEU A 90 12.97 3.57 -4.09
N ASP A 91 13.52 2.95 -5.13
CA ASP A 91 13.93 3.64 -6.34
C ASP A 91 12.72 4.11 -7.16
N LYS A 92 11.68 3.28 -7.22
CA LYS A 92 10.48 3.52 -8.03
C LYS A 92 9.21 3.31 -7.21
N PRO A 93 8.84 4.28 -6.35
CA PRO A 93 7.67 4.12 -5.48
C PRO A 93 6.36 3.85 -6.23
N ALA A 94 6.26 4.28 -7.48
CA ALA A 94 5.07 4.03 -8.30
C ALA A 94 4.84 2.53 -8.58
N ILE A 95 5.85 1.69 -8.35
CA ILE A 95 5.71 0.24 -8.56
C ILE A 95 4.99 -0.45 -7.39
N ILE A 96 4.88 0.21 -6.25
CA ILE A 96 4.22 -0.36 -5.09
C ILE A 96 2.71 -0.40 -5.33
N LYS A 97 2.10 -1.58 -5.15
CA LYS A 97 0.65 -1.71 -5.29
C LYS A 97 -0.06 -0.83 -4.25
N ARG A 98 -1.05 -0.08 -4.68
CA ARG A 98 -1.75 0.92 -3.89
C ARG A 98 -3.24 0.63 -3.83
N PRO A 99 -3.92 1.04 -2.76
CA PRO A 99 -3.37 1.57 -1.51
C PRO A 99 -2.89 0.46 -0.57
N ILE A 100 -2.10 0.83 0.44
CA ILE A 100 -1.84 -0.04 1.58
C ILE A 100 -2.54 0.60 2.76
N LEU A 101 -3.46 -0.12 3.39
CA LEU A 101 -4.20 0.36 4.54
C LEU A 101 -3.70 -0.37 5.78
N VAL A 102 -3.30 0.40 6.79
CA VAL A 102 -2.77 -0.14 8.05
C VAL A 102 -3.64 0.34 9.20
N SER A 103 -4.07 -0.58 10.03
CA SER A 103 -4.81 -0.23 11.25
C SER A 103 -3.87 -0.11 12.43
N SER A 104 -4.30 0.65 13.43
CA SER A 104 -3.49 0.87 14.65
C SER A 104 -3.27 -0.40 15.46
N ASP A 105 -4.01 -1.47 15.19
CA ASP A 105 -3.80 -2.79 15.81
C ASP A 105 -2.89 -3.70 14.95
N ASN A 106 -2.11 -3.11 14.04
CA ASN A 106 -1.11 -3.80 13.22
C ASN A 106 -1.68 -4.81 12.23
N ARG A 107 -2.85 -4.53 11.65
CA ARG A 107 -3.35 -5.28 10.50
C ARG A 107 -3.05 -4.51 9.23
N PHE A 108 -2.69 -5.23 8.19
CA PHE A 108 -2.26 -4.65 6.91
C PHE A 108 -3.09 -5.21 5.77
N MET A 109 -3.43 -4.33 4.83
CA MET A 109 -4.21 -4.72 3.66
C MET A 109 -3.69 -3.98 2.44
N VAL A 110 -3.54 -4.67 1.31
CA VAL A 110 -3.07 -4.07 0.06
C VAL A 110 -4.16 -4.15 -0.99
N GLY A 111 -4.30 -3.06 -1.75
CA GLY A 111 -5.34 -2.93 -2.76
C GLY A 111 -6.64 -2.41 -2.19
N PHE A 112 -7.63 -2.21 -3.06
CA PHE A 112 -8.94 -1.73 -2.65
C PHE A 112 -10.05 -2.61 -3.22
N ASN A 113 -10.93 -3.04 -2.33
CA ASN A 113 -12.19 -3.68 -2.64
C ASN A 113 -13.14 -3.31 -1.52
N ALA A 114 -14.33 -2.84 -1.85
CA ALA A 114 -15.28 -2.34 -0.85
C ALA A 114 -15.64 -3.41 0.19
N ASN A 115 -15.86 -4.65 -0.24
CA ASN A 115 -16.20 -5.74 0.68
C ASN A 115 -15.04 -6.04 1.64
N ASP A 116 -13.81 -6.02 1.13
CA ASP A 116 -12.63 -6.26 1.95
C ASP A 116 -12.44 -5.14 2.96
N TYR A 117 -12.66 -3.90 2.55
CA TYR A 117 -12.59 -2.74 3.44
C TYR A 117 -13.65 -2.80 4.52
N LEU A 118 -14.85 -3.24 4.17
CA LEU A 118 -15.93 -3.41 5.13
C LEU A 118 -15.53 -4.38 6.24
N THR A 119 -14.97 -5.53 5.87
CA THR A 119 -14.49 -6.53 6.82
C THR A 119 -13.30 -6.00 7.63
N PHE A 120 -12.35 -5.36 6.95
CA PHE A 120 -11.12 -4.86 7.59
C PHE A 120 -11.41 -3.79 8.63
N THR A 121 -12.33 -2.88 8.33
CA THR A 121 -12.65 -1.75 9.21
C THR A 121 -13.78 -2.04 10.18
N GLY A 122 -14.57 -3.08 9.93
CA GLY A 122 -15.74 -3.39 10.74
C GLY A 122 -16.90 -2.43 10.53
N ALA A 123 -16.86 -1.70 9.43
CA ALA A 123 -17.91 -0.71 9.14
C ALA A 123 -19.27 -1.36 8.85
#